data_42d020d2894dca4d506d885d761e125c
#
_entry.id   42d020d2894dca4d506d885d761e125c
#
_cell.length_a   1.000
_cell.length_b   1.000
_cell.length_c   1.000
_cell.angle_alpha   90.00
_cell.angle_beta   90.00
_cell.angle_gamma   90.00
#
_symmetry.space_group_name_H-M   'P 1'
#
loop_
_entity.id
_entity.type
_entity.pdbx_description
1 polymer ?
#
loop_
_entity_poly.entity_id
_entity_poly.type
_entity_poly.pdbx_seq_one_letter_code
_entity_poly.pdbx_strand_id
1 'polypeptide(L)'
;IWKEMGIEGLGELLYACNENRLLLYKGFGEKTQKNVKEAIEFYFRHQGHFLYADIETYALHMQEVLSSQFKENTFLLCGDIVRQMPTLEKLCWVTDCNDQTLISFLKENGFEATPFADDVLHAKGIENVLLEFQISPTDQLQKRSFILNGAEAFVNEWLNKYPNSLDDMRTDLDAFTAASVHYIPSFLRENP
;
A
#
# COMPACT_ATOMS: atom_id res chain seq x y z
N ILE A 1 32.88 -7.61 4.39
CA ILE A 1 31.60 -7.51 5.15
C ILE A 1 30.45 -8.05 4.33
N TRP A 2 30.17 -7.53 3.11
CA TRP A 2 29.08 -8.00 2.25
C TRP A 2 29.11 -9.53 2.05
N LYS A 3 30.30 -10.08 1.72
CA LYS A 3 30.48 -11.52 1.51
C LYS A 3 30.42 -12.32 2.82
N GLU A 4 30.86 -11.75 3.93
CA GLU A 4 30.88 -12.42 5.24
C GLU A 4 29.50 -12.47 5.89
N MET A 5 28.66 -11.47 5.61
CA MET A 5 27.30 -11.38 6.17
C MET A 5 26.24 -12.01 5.25
N GLY A 6 26.60 -12.38 4.02
CA GLY A 6 25.65 -12.85 3.01
C GLY A 6 24.64 -11.81 2.61
N ILE A 7 25.01 -10.52 2.64
CA ILE A 7 24.14 -9.41 2.28
C ILE A 7 24.28 -9.14 0.78
N GLU A 8 23.18 -9.26 0.05
CA GLU A 8 23.12 -9.03 -1.39
C GLU A 8 22.44 -7.72 -1.77
N GLY A 9 21.72 -7.09 -0.81
CA GLY A 9 20.98 -5.87 -1.07
C GLY A 9 20.85 -4.92 0.13
N LEU A 10 20.36 -3.68 -0.15
CA LEU A 10 20.17 -2.66 0.88
C LEU A 10 19.09 -3.05 1.90
N GLY A 11 18.05 -3.79 1.48
CA GLY A 11 17.01 -4.30 2.38
C GLY A 11 17.57 -5.28 3.42
N GLU A 12 18.44 -6.20 2.99
CA GLU A 12 19.10 -7.13 3.91
C GLU A 12 20.08 -6.41 4.85
N LEU A 13 20.74 -5.35 4.36
CA LEU A 13 21.60 -4.53 5.17
C LEU A 13 20.80 -3.76 6.22
N LEU A 14 19.64 -3.22 5.86
CA LEU A 14 18.75 -2.56 6.81
C LEU A 14 18.23 -3.54 7.86
N TYR A 15 17.84 -4.74 7.46
CA TYR A 15 17.45 -5.81 8.38
C TYR A 15 18.59 -6.15 9.34
N ALA A 16 19.81 -6.30 8.84
CA ALA A 16 20.99 -6.57 9.66
C ALA A 16 21.29 -5.43 10.67
N CYS A 17 21.02 -4.18 10.28
CA CYS A 17 21.11 -3.03 11.19
C CYS A 17 20.05 -3.11 12.30
N ASN A 18 18.81 -3.45 11.96
CA ASN A 18 17.71 -3.57 12.92
C ASN A 18 17.96 -4.68 13.95
N GLU A 19 18.56 -5.80 13.51
CA GLU A 19 18.95 -6.93 14.36
C GLU A 19 20.29 -6.74 15.07
N ASN A 20 20.89 -5.54 15.00
CA ASN A 20 22.21 -5.23 15.60
C ASN A 20 23.35 -6.14 15.14
N ARG A 21 23.22 -6.77 13.97
CA ARG A 21 24.20 -7.73 13.44
C ARG A 21 25.49 -7.05 13.00
N LEU A 22 25.45 -5.77 12.57
CA LEU A 22 26.65 -5.04 12.19
C LEU A 22 27.60 -4.83 13.37
N LEU A 23 27.09 -4.72 14.60
CA LEU A 23 27.90 -4.56 15.81
C LEU A 23 28.84 -5.74 16.09
N LEU A 24 28.55 -6.90 15.51
CA LEU A 24 29.38 -8.11 15.66
C LEU A 24 30.67 -8.05 14.83
N TYR A 25 30.79 -7.04 13.94
CA TYR A 25 31.92 -6.94 13.03
C TYR A 25 32.88 -5.81 13.47
N LYS A 26 34.17 -6.11 13.44
CA LYS A 26 35.22 -5.16 13.82
C LYS A 26 35.16 -3.88 12.96
N GLY A 27 35.07 -2.75 13.60
CA GLY A 27 34.98 -1.42 12.94
C GLY A 27 33.54 -0.89 12.82
N PHE A 28 32.52 -1.65 13.20
CA PHE A 28 31.13 -1.20 13.24
C PHE A 28 30.69 -1.05 14.70
N GLY A 29 30.80 0.19 15.20
CA GLY A 29 30.19 0.55 16.49
C GLY A 29 28.74 1.04 16.31
N GLU A 30 28.03 1.26 17.42
CA GLU A 30 26.63 1.72 17.43
C GLU A 30 26.39 2.95 16.56
N LYS A 31 27.30 3.95 16.61
CA LYS A 31 27.20 5.16 15.80
C LYS A 31 27.27 4.85 14.30
N THR A 32 28.17 3.94 13.89
CA THR A 32 28.31 3.55 12.48
C THR A 32 27.09 2.81 12.00
N GLN A 33 26.58 1.86 12.80
CA GLN A 33 25.35 1.12 12.47
C GLN A 33 24.16 2.06 12.34
N LYS A 34 24.00 3.01 13.28
CA LYS A 34 22.93 4.01 13.22
C LYS A 34 23.02 4.86 11.94
N ASN A 35 24.21 5.36 11.60
CA ASN A 35 24.42 6.15 10.39
C ASN A 35 24.10 5.35 9.12
N VAL A 36 24.48 4.07 9.05
CA VAL A 36 24.18 3.19 7.93
C VAL A 36 22.67 2.96 7.82
N LYS A 37 22.00 2.69 8.93
CA LYS A 37 20.55 2.55 8.99
C LYS A 37 19.86 3.80 8.46
N GLU A 38 20.19 4.97 9.02
CA GLU A 38 19.60 6.26 8.62
C GLU A 38 19.84 6.57 7.13
N ALA A 39 21.03 6.24 6.60
CA ALA A 39 21.35 6.44 5.19
C ALA A 39 20.54 5.52 4.27
N ILE A 40 20.30 4.27 4.67
CA ILE A 40 19.48 3.34 3.88
C ILE A 40 18.00 3.73 3.93
N GLU A 41 17.49 4.09 5.10
CA GLU A 41 16.12 4.58 5.26
C GLU A 41 15.89 5.88 4.45
N PHE A 42 16.87 6.79 4.46
CA PHE A 42 16.86 7.98 3.61
C PHE A 42 16.85 7.62 2.12
N TYR A 43 17.68 6.67 1.70
CA TYR A 43 17.73 6.18 0.32
C TYR A 43 16.40 5.61 -0.12
N PHE A 44 15.80 4.72 0.67
CA PHE A 44 14.51 4.12 0.33
C PHE A 44 13.38 5.15 0.27
N ARG A 45 13.31 6.07 1.23
CA ARG A 45 12.33 7.17 1.18
C ARG A 45 12.45 8.04 -0.07
N HIS A 46 13.67 8.28 -0.54
CA HIS A 46 13.90 9.04 -1.78
C HIS A 46 13.61 8.22 -3.06
N GLN A 47 13.63 6.91 -2.97
CA GLN A 47 13.23 6.01 -4.06
C GLN A 47 11.72 5.72 -4.06
N GLY A 48 10.97 6.25 -3.10
CA GLY A 48 9.53 6.02 -2.99
C GLY A 48 9.14 4.66 -2.41
N HIS A 49 10.05 3.98 -1.71
CA HIS A 49 9.75 2.74 -0.97
C HIS A 49 9.65 3.03 0.53
N PHE A 50 8.62 2.52 1.16
CA PHE A 50 8.35 2.72 2.59
C PHE A 50 8.19 1.36 3.27
N LEU A 51 8.68 1.22 4.50
CA LEU A 51 8.35 0.08 5.33
C LEU A 51 6.90 0.18 5.81
N TYR A 52 6.21 -0.95 5.90
CA TYR A 52 4.83 -1.02 6.40
C TYR A 52 4.68 -0.31 7.74
N ALA A 53 5.55 -0.62 8.70
CA ALA A 53 5.49 -0.05 10.05
C ALA A 53 5.68 1.49 10.09
N ASP A 54 6.40 2.06 9.12
CA ASP A 54 6.63 3.51 9.06
C ASP A 54 5.44 4.25 8.44
N ILE A 55 4.69 3.58 7.54
CA ILE A 55 3.65 4.23 6.74
C ILE A 55 2.21 3.94 7.23
N GLU A 56 2.01 2.90 8.04
CA GLU A 56 0.68 2.48 8.51
C GLU A 56 -0.07 3.62 9.20
N THR A 57 0.58 4.29 10.16
CA THR A 57 -0.04 5.40 10.89
C THR A 57 -0.47 6.54 9.95
N TYR A 58 0.35 6.83 8.94
CA TYR A 58 0.03 7.84 7.94
C TYR A 58 -1.16 7.42 7.07
N ALA A 59 -1.21 6.15 6.64
CA ALA A 59 -2.30 5.62 5.83
C ALA A 59 -3.64 5.67 6.58
N LEU A 60 -3.65 5.28 7.87
CA LEU A 60 -4.84 5.34 8.71
C LEU A 60 -5.30 6.78 8.96
N HIS A 61 -4.38 7.70 9.22
CA HIS A 61 -4.70 9.12 9.37
C HIS A 61 -5.30 9.70 8.09
N MET A 62 -4.71 9.41 6.92
CA MET A 62 -5.28 9.85 5.64
C MET A 62 -6.67 9.26 5.39
N GLN A 63 -6.90 8.00 5.76
CA GLN A 63 -8.23 7.38 5.69
C GLN A 63 -9.26 8.15 6.53
N GLU A 64 -8.91 8.55 7.75
CA GLU A 64 -9.78 9.34 8.63
C GLU A 64 -10.07 10.73 8.05
N VAL A 65 -9.04 11.41 7.54
CA VAL A 65 -9.17 12.74 6.91
C VAL A 65 -10.11 12.68 5.73
N LEU A 66 -9.89 11.73 4.80
CA LEU A 66 -10.72 11.56 3.60
C LEU A 66 -12.18 11.25 3.97
N SER A 67 -12.41 10.29 4.88
CA SER A 67 -13.76 9.90 5.33
C SER A 67 -14.48 11.02 6.07
N SER A 68 -13.76 11.86 6.80
CA SER A 68 -14.34 13.01 7.52
C SER A 68 -14.72 14.14 6.59
N GLN A 69 -13.90 14.39 5.57
CA GLN A 69 -14.11 15.46 4.59
C GLN A 69 -15.21 15.11 3.59
N PHE A 70 -15.24 13.88 3.11
CA PHE A 70 -16.14 13.44 2.04
C PHE A 70 -17.22 12.49 2.58
N LYS A 71 -18.12 12.99 3.41
CA LYS A 71 -19.14 12.19 4.11
C LYS A 71 -20.13 11.46 3.21
N GLU A 72 -20.32 11.94 1.99
CA GLU A 72 -21.24 11.36 0.99
C GLU A 72 -20.53 10.37 0.04
N ASN A 73 -19.19 10.31 0.12
CA ASN A 73 -18.40 9.42 -0.72
C ASN A 73 -17.73 8.34 0.14
N THR A 74 -17.43 7.24 -0.53
CA THR A 74 -16.71 6.12 0.07
C THR A 74 -15.23 6.17 -0.33
N PHE A 75 -14.35 5.98 0.65
CA PHE A 75 -12.93 5.77 0.43
C PHE A 75 -12.54 4.43 1.04
N LEU A 76 -12.10 3.50 0.20
CA LEU A 76 -11.63 2.17 0.62
C LEU A 76 -10.12 2.13 0.46
N LEU A 77 -9.41 2.10 1.58
CA LEU A 77 -7.96 1.82 1.57
C LEU A 77 -7.74 0.40 1.05
N CYS A 78 -6.82 0.23 0.13
CA CYS A 78 -6.59 -1.05 -0.55
C CYS A 78 -5.14 -1.22 -1.01
N GLY A 79 -4.87 -2.38 -1.63
CA GLY A 79 -3.55 -2.72 -2.15
C GLY A 79 -2.58 -3.22 -1.08
N ASP A 80 -1.30 -2.94 -1.29
CA ASP A 80 -0.20 -3.49 -0.50
C ASP A 80 -0.27 -3.20 0.99
N ILE A 81 -0.83 -2.05 1.39
CA ILE A 81 -1.04 -1.71 2.80
C ILE A 81 -2.05 -2.66 3.47
N VAL A 82 -3.15 -3.01 2.78
CA VAL A 82 -4.17 -3.94 3.29
C VAL A 82 -3.69 -5.38 3.24
N ARG A 83 -2.81 -5.70 2.30
CA ARG A 83 -2.11 -6.97 2.19
C ARG A 83 -0.97 -7.12 3.20
N GLN A 84 -0.65 -6.07 3.96
CA GLN A 84 0.45 -6.02 4.94
C GLN A 84 1.81 -6.37 4.33
N MET A 85 2.07 -5.89 3.12
CA MET A 85 3.35 -6.10 2.45
C MET A 85 4.48 -5.43 3.25
N PRO A 86 5.65 -6.08 3.39
CA PRO A 86 6.76 -5.52 4.17
C PRO A 86 7.24 -4.15 3.72
N THR A 87 7.15 -3.88 2.41
CA THR A 87 7.48 -2.59 1.78
C THR A 87 6.40 -2.17 0.81
N LEU A 88 6.16 -0.88 0.72
CA LEU A 88 5.14 -0.28 -0.14
C LEU A 88 5.75 0.87 -0.96
N GLU A 89 5.31 1.00 -2.20
CA GLU A 89 5.69 2.12 -3.09
C GLU A 89 4.61 3.22 -3.10
N LYS A 90 3.39 2.85 -2.76
CA LYS A 90 2.24 3.76 -2.77
C LYS A 90 1.19 3.35 -1.75
N LEU A 91 0.33 4.30 -1.41
CA LEU A 91 -0.95 4.04 -0.73
C LEU A 91 -2.06 4.17 -1.73
N CYS A 92 -2.98 3.22 -1.76
CA CYS A 92 -4.04 3.17 -2.75
C CYS A 92 -5.43 3.24 -2.11
N TRP A 93 -6.31 4.02 -2.70
CA TRP A 93 -7.74 4.08 -2.36
C TRP A 93 -8.59 3.85 -3.60
N VAL A 94 -9.71 3.15 -3.40
CA VAL A 94 -10.82 3.14 -4.35
C VAL A 94 -11.90 4.08 -3.81
N THR A 95 -12.45 4.95 -4.67
CA THR A 95 -13.44 5.93 -4.26
C THR A 95 -14.44 6.26 -5.36
N ASP A 96 -15.65 6.65 -4.97
CA ASP A 96 -16.67 7.22 -5.86
C ASP A 96 -16.69 8.76 -5.82
N CYS A 97 -15.69 9.37 -5.22
CA CYS A 97 -15.53 10.81 -5.21
C CYS A 97 -15.20 11.34 -6.61
N ASN A 98 -15.80 12.46 -6.98
CA ASN A 98 -15.46 13.13 -8.24
C ASN A 98 -14.00 13.57 -8.24
N ASP A 99 -13.29 13.32 -9.35
CA ASP A 99 -11.87 13.59 -9.54
C ASP A 99 -11.52 15.08 -9.32
N GLN A 100 -12.28 16.01 -9.89
CA GLN A 100 -12.04 17.45 -9.76
C GLN A 100 -12.19 17.92 -8.31
N THR A 101 -13.16 17.40 -7.61
CA THR A 101 -13.40 17.71 -6.18
C THR A 101 -12.25 17.20 -5.32
N LEU A 102 -11.80 15.96 -5.59
CA LEU A 102 -10.67 15.36 -4.88
C LEU A 102 -9.35 16.08 -5.17
N ILE A 103 -9.08 16.43 -6.45
CA ILE A 103 -7.90 17.21 -6.84
C ILE A 103 -7.87 18.57 -6.13
N SER A 104 -9.00 19.27 -6.10
CA SER A 104 -9.09 20.58 -5.43
C SER A 104 -8.76 20.48 -3.96
N PHE A 105 -9.37 19.55 -3.26
CA PHE A 105 -9.09 19.28 -1.84
C PHE A 105 -7.62 18.95 -1.58
N LEU A 106 -7.05 18.04 -2.36
CA LEU A 106 -5.66 17.63 -2.19
C LEU A 106 -4.70 18.81 -2.41
N LYS A 107 -4.92 19.63 -3.44
CA LYS A 107 -4.11 20.83 -3.71
C LYS A 107 -4.23 21.88 -2.61
N GLU A 108 -5.43 22.13 -2.09
CA GLU A 108 -5.65 23.04 -0.96
C GLU A 108 -4.93 22.60 0.32
N ASN A 109 -4.70 21.28 0.46
CA ASN A 109 -3.96 20.69 1.57
C ASN A 109 -2.47 20.43 1.26
N GLY A 110 -1.92 21.06 0.22
CA GLY A 110 -0.48 21.05 -0.07
C GLY A 110 0.02 19.83 -0.82
N PHE A 111 -0.87 19.02 -1.42
CA PHE A 111 -0.49 17.90 -2.27
C PHE A 111 -0.34 18.34 -3.73
N GLU A 112 0.63 17.77 -4.42
CA GLU A 112 0.70 17.82 -5.87
C GLU A 112 -0.20 16.71 -6.43
N ALA A 113 -1.40 17.09 -6.90
CA ALA A 113 -2.40 16.15 -7.40
C ALA A 113 -2.61 16.32 -8.89
N THR A 114 -2.51 15.22 -9.64
CA THR A 114 -2.64 15.17 -11.11
C THR A 114 -3.35 13.90 -11.56
N PRO A 115 -4.19 13.97 -12.61
CA PRO A 115 -4.65 12.76 -13.30
C PRO A 115 -3.43 11.96 -13.83
N PHE A 116 -3.46 10.65 -13.68
CA PHE A 116 -2.40 9.74 -14.16
C PHE A 116 -2.87 8.91 -15.36
N ALA A 117 -4.07 8.37 -15.26
CA ALA A 117 -4.73 7.60 -16.33
C ALA A 117 -6.25 7.81 -16.23
N ASP A 118 -7.01 7.19 -17.14
CA ASP A 118 -8.45 7.14 -17.02
C ASP A 118 -8.82 6.55 -15.65
N ASP A 119 -9.66 7.28 -14.90
CA ASP A 119 -10.10 6.90 -13.55
C ASP A 119 -9.00 6.72 -12.49
N VAL A 120 -7.77 7.18 -12.72
CA VAL A 120 -6.67 7.11 -11.75
C VAL A 120 -6.07 8.50 -11.51
N LEU A 121 -6.03 8.88 -10.24
CA LEU A 121 -5.41 10.11 -9.76
C LEU A 121 -4.18 9.79 -8.91
N HIS A 122 -3.09 10.47 -9.16
CA HIS A 122 -1.89 10.45 -8.31
C HIS A 122 -1.76 11.75 -7.52
N ALA A 123 -1.33 11.63 -6.27
CA ALA A 123 -0.98 12.78 -5.45
C ALA A 123 0.29 12.51 -4.64
N LYS A 124 1.07 13.56 -4.38
CA LYS A 124 2.25 13.53 -3.51
C LYS A 124 2.23 14.72 -2.57
N GLY A 125 2.44 14.46 -1.29
CA GLY A 125 2.62 15.46 -0.25
C GLY A 125 4.09 15.63 0.15
N ILE A 126 4.32 16.33 1.26
CA ILE A 126 5.66 16.60 1.83
C ILE A 126 6.42 15.31 2.14
N GLU A 127 5.72 14.26 2.58
CA GLU A 127 6.31 12.96 2.92
C GLU A 127 6.79 12.17 1.69
N ASN A 128 6.59 12.72 0.48
CA ASN A 128 6.94 12.08 -0.79
C ASN A 128 6.30 10.69 -1.02
N VAL A 129 5.29 10.35 -0.23
CA VAL A 129 4.48 9.13 -0.42
C VAL A 129 3.59 9.32 -1.63
N LEU A 130 3.59 8.36 -2.54
CA LEU A 130 2.65 8.34 -3.64
C LEU A 130 1.28 7.87 -3.13
N LEU A 131 0.28 8.74 -3.26
CA LEU A 131 -1.13 8.42 -3.04
C LEU A 131 -1.78 8.17 -4.39
N GLU A 132 -2.38 7.01 -4.56
CA GLU A 132 -3.13 6.64 -5.76
C GLU A 132 -4.61 6.52 -5.41
N PHE A 133 -5.44 7.21 -6.17
CA PHE A 133 -6.90 7.10 -6.04
C PHE A 133 -7.47 6.53 -7.33
N GLN A 134 -8.16 5.42 -7.21
CA GLN A 134 -8.88 4.80 -8.32
C GLN A 134 -10.35 5.19 -8.22
N ILE A 135 -10.78 6.05 -9.13
CA ILE A 135 -12.16 6.53 -9.21
C ILE A 135 -13.01 5.42 -9.81
N SER A 136 -14.11 5.10 -9.16
CA SER A 136 -14.96 3.99 -9.59
C SER A 136 -16.43 4.30 -9.24
N PRO A 137 -17.39 3.87 -10.06
CA PRO A 137 -18.80 3.95 -9.68
C PRO A 137 -19.08 3.24 -8.34
N THR A 138 -20.04 3.74 -7.58
CA THR A 138 -20.36 3.25 -6.23
C THR A 138 -20.63 1.74 -6.19
N ASP A 139 -21.29 1.20 -7.22
CA ASP A 139 -21.60 -0.23 -7.36
C ASP A 139 -20.39 -1.11 -7.71
N GLN A 140 -19.26 -0.52 -8.11
CA GLN A 140 -18.03 -1.21 -8.47
C GLN A 140 -16.92 -1.09 -7.41
N LEU A 141 -17.10 -0.29 -6.36
CA LEU A 141 -16.08 -0.02 -5.35
C LEU A 141 -15.54 -1.29 -4.71
N GLN A 142 -16.41 -2.18 -4.25
CA GLN A 142 -16.02 -3.40 -3.56
C GLN A 142 -15.32 -4.40 -4.47
N LYS A 143 -15.80 -4.53 -5.71
CA LYS A 143 -15.15 -5.36 -6.74
C LYS A 143 -13.74 -4.88 -7.03
N ARG A 144 -13.55 -3.57 -7.22
CA ARG A 144 -12.24 -2.98 -7.48
C ARG A 144 -11.31 -3.12 -6.29
N SER A 145 -11.82 -2.88 -5.07
CA SER A 145 -11.08 -3.10 -3.83
C SER A 145 -10.64 -4.55 -3.66
N PHE A 146 -11.53 -5.53 -3.93
CA PHE A 146 -11.19 -6.96 -3.87
C PHE A 146 -10.01 -7.31 -4.79
N ILE A 147 -10.05 -6.82 -6.03
CA ILE A 147 -9.00 -7.04 -7.03
C ILE A 147 -7.65 -6.46 -6.55
N LEU A 148 -7.67 -5.26 -5.97
CA LEU A 148 -6.44 -4.60 -5.48
C LEU A 148 -5.91 -5.23 -4.17
N ASN A 149 -6.76 -5.90 -3.41
CA ASN A 149 -6.43 -6.53 -2.14
C ASN A 149 -5.96 -8.00 -2.27
N GLY A 150 -5.67 -8.46 -3.48
CA GLY A 150 -5.07 -9.76 -3.75
C GLY A 150 -3.87 -9.62 -4.68
N ALA A 151 -2.92 -10.55 -4.58
CA ALA A 151 -1.86 -10.65 -5.59
C ALA A 151 -2.44 -11.01 -6.95
N GLU A 152 -1.78 -10.59 -8.02
CA GLU A 152 -2.23 -10.83 -9.40
C GLU A 152 -2.53 -12.32 -9.67
N ALA A 153 -1.65 -13.20 -9.18
CA ALA A 153 -1.83 -14.65 -9.33
C ALA A 153 -3.11 -15.15 -8.64
N PHE A 154 -3.36 -14.72 -7.41
CA PHE A 154 -4.58 -15.05 -6.66
C PHE A 154 -5.82 -14.53 -7.37
N VAL A 155 -5.83 -13.26 -7.79
CA VAL A 155 -6.97 -12.63 -8.45
C VAL A 155 -7.29 -13.31 -9.77
N ASN A 156 -6.28 -13.62 -10.59
CA ASN A 156 -6.45 -14.30 -11.87
C ASN A 156 -7.03 -15.71 -11.68
N GLU A 157 -6.53 -16.47 -10.72
CA GLU A 157 -7.10 -17.80 -10.42
C GLU A 157 -8.53 -17.69 -9.88
N TRP A 158 -8.77 -16.72 -8.99
CA TRP A 158 -10.10 -16.46 -8.44
C TRP A 158 -11.13 -16.17 -9.55
N LEU A 159 -10.83 -15.25 -10.45
CA LEU A 159 -11.72 -14.86 -11.53
C LEU A 159 -11.96 -16.02 -12.53
N ASN A 160 -10.95 -16.84 -12.78
CA ASN A 160 -11.09 -18.02 -13.62
C ASN A 160 -12.02 -19.08 -13.00
N LYS A 161 -11.90 -19.29 -11.69
CA LYS A 161 -12.63 -20.32 -10.96
C LYS A 161 -14.04 -19.87 -10.56
N TYR A 162 -14.20 -18.59 -10.25
CA TYR A 162 -15.45 -18.00 -9.74
C TYR A 162 -15.82 -16.71 -10.49
N PRO A 163 -16.11 -16.77 -11.81
CA PRO A 163 -16.20 -15.58 -12.68
C PRO A 163 -17.30 -14.59 -12.26
N ASN A 164 -18.38 -15.06 -11.60
CA ASN A 164 -19.50 -14.22 -11.19
C ASN A 164 -19.50 -13.88 -9.69
N SER A 165 -18.45 -14.27 -8.95
CA SER A 165 -18.42 -14.09 -7.50
C SER A 165 -18.22 -12.65 -7.07
N LEU A 166 -17.77 -11.79 -7.98
CA LEU A 166 -17.56 -10.35 -7.72
C LEU A 166 -18.74 -9.49 -8.19
N ASP A 167 -19.83 -10.10 -8.66
CA ASP A 167 -21.02 -9.36 -9.02
C ASP A 167 -21.84 -9.04 -7.75
N ASP A 168 -22.42 -7.85 -7.70
CA ASP A 168 -23.26 -7.37 -6.59
C ASP A 168 -22.63 -7.40 -5.18
N MET A 169 -21.30 -7.33 -5.08
CA MET A 169 -20.59 -7.26 -3.81
C MET A 169 -20.91 -5.99 -3.03
N ARG A 170 -21.21 -6.13 -1.75
CA ARG A 170 -21.33 -5.04 -0.77
C ARG A 170 -20.15 -5.03 0.23
N THR A 171 -19.56 -6.18 0.42
CA THR A 171 -18.42 -6.39 1.31
C THR A 171 -17.46 -7.39 0.66
N ASP A 172 -16.21 -7.39 1.11
CA ASP A 172 -15.19 -8.34 0.68
C ASP A 172 -15.62 -9.82 0.93
N LEU A 173 -16.39 -10.06 1.99
CA LEU A 173 -16.90 -11.39 2.35
C LEU A 173 -17.89 -11.94 1.31
N ASP A 174 -18.61 -11.08 0.59
CA ASP A 174 -19.64 -11.51 -0.36
C ASP A 174 -19.06 -12.34 -1.51
N ALA A 175 -17.83 -12.02 -1.95
CA ALA A 175 -17.13 -12.80 -2.97
C ALA A 175 -16.93 -14.26 -2.55
N PHE A 176 -16.53 -14.47 -1.29
CA PHE A 176 -16.29 -15.80 -0.73
C PHE A 176 -17.59 -16.56 -0.51
N THR A 177 -18.63 -15.86 -0.08
CA THR A 177 -19.97 -16.43 0.08
C THR A 177 -20.53 -16.88 -1.26
N ALA A 178 -20.45 -16.05 -2.30
CA ALA A 178 -20.89 -16.37 -3.65
C ALA A 178 -20.12 -17.56 -4.25
N ALA A 179 -18.82 -17.67 -3.95
CA ALA A 179 -17.99 -18.79 -4.35
C ALA A 179 -18.18 -20.05 -3.50
N SER A 180 -18.92 -19.99 -2.38
CA SER A 180 -19.10 -21.07 -1.39
C SER A 180 -17.77 -21.58 -0.81
N VAL A 181 -16.83 -20.65 -0.54
CA VAL A 181 -15.52 -20.94 0.06
C VAL A 181 -15.33 -20.14 1.35
N HIS A 182 -14.39 -20.59 2.18
CA HIS A 182 -14.04 -19.86 3.40
C HIS A 182 -13.39 -18.53 3.09
N TYR A 183 -13.64 -17.53 3.95
CA TYR A 183 -13.03 -16.20 3.83
C TYR A 183 -11.51 -16.29 3.97
N ILE A 184 -10.81 -15.63 3.04
CA ILE A 184 -9.37 -15.50 3.04
C ILE A 184 -9.05 -14.00 3.26
N PRO A 185 -8.39 -13.64 4.38
CA PRO A 185 -7.94 -12.26 4.61
C PRO A 185 -6.97 -11.77 3.52
N SER A 186 -6.97 -10.48 3.22
CA SER A 186 -6.16 -9.90 2.15
C SER A 186 -4.67 -10.20 2.26
N PHE A 187 -4.12 -10.23 3.47
CA PHE A 187 -2.71 -10.55 3.72
C PHE A 187 -2.33 -12.02 3.49
N LEU A 188 -3.30 -12.89 3.20
CA LEU A 188 -3.08 -14.29 2.81
C LEU A 188 -3.35 -14.53 1.31
N ARG A 189 -3.69 -13.49 0.54
CA ARG A 189 -4.00 -13.60 -0.90
C ARG A 189 -2.77 -13.37 -1.77
N GLU A 190 -1.60 -13.87 -1.34
CA GLU A 190 -0.34 -13.71 -2.07
C GLU A 190 -0.11 -14.84 -3.08
N ASN A 191 -0.58 -16.03 -2.76
CA ASN A 191 -0.49 -17.20 -3.63
C ASN A 191 -1.88 -17.82 -3.83
N PRO A 192 -2.12 -18.44 -4.98
CA PRO A 192 -3.36 -19.17 -5.27
C PRO A 192 -3.51 -20.41 -4.39
#